data_53ce40d4132518449fc16e118b65bbc5
#
_entry.id   53ce40d4132518449fc16e118b65bbc5
#
_cell.length_a   1.000
_cell.length_b   1.000
_cell.length_c   1.000
_cell.angle_alpha   90.00
_cell.angle_beta   90.00
_cell.angle_gamma   90.00
#
_symmetry.space_group_name_H-M   'P 1'
#
loop_
_entity.id
_entity.type
_entity.pdbx_description
1 polymer ?
#
loop_
_entity_poly.entity_id
_entity_poly.type
_entity_poly.pdbx_seq_one_letter_code
_entity_poly.pdbx_strand_id
1 'polypeptide(L)'
;MASLLGVSFLARTAITAVVMALTMYVVLGLNMSYAAAGGVAAALTTGLALGGPLLGRMIDRRGLRTVLLVTVAVQVAFWLSVPILPYRALLGAAFAAGLLMVPAQPVTRQAISAMTTAEQRRAAFALESVQGELSYMVGPAVVILCAAKVSPGVVAWGLGAAIVAGGTGIALLNPPLRAEDEADAGAAGRPPRREWLRVGMIAVLTMAFGTTTLLSGVDLAIVATLEEAGQVSWAAVVVAVLGVTSVAGGLIYGALSRSVPTWLLLGLLGLVTIPAGLAHDWPWLCVAVVGTGFLAAPTLSAVADAVSRLAPASARGEATGLQSSAQSAGFALGSPIVGVAIDVSVPAGGFAAAGMAGLAAALTGCLLSRRCPSPRPPTSARRESARRTDATHVQ
;
A
#
# COMPACT_ATOMS: atom_id res chain seq x y z
N MET A 1 12.86 -7.23 -14.32
CA MET A 1 12.56 -6.53 -13.04
C MET A 1 12.57 -5.01 -13.20
N ALA A 2 13.64 -4.37 -13.70
CA ALA A 2 13.73 -2.91 -13.80
C ALA A 2 12.60 -2.28 -14.65
N SER A 3 12.28 -2.81 -15.82
CA SER A 3 11.19 -2.34 -16.68
C SER A 3 9.82 -2.45 -16.00
N LEU A 4 9.57 -3.55 -15.28
CA LEU A 4 8.34 -3.72 -14.50
C LEU A 4 8.24 -2.66 -13.40
N LEU A 5 9.30 -2.42 -12.65
CA LEU A 5 9.34 -1.38 -11.61
C LEU A 5 9.10 0.01 -12.21
N GLY A 6 9.71 0.33 -13.36
CA GLY A 6 9.51 1.62 -14.04
C GLY A 6 8.06 1.83 -14.49
N VAL A 7 7.45 0.84 -15.14
CA VAL A 7 6.05 0.90 -15.58
C VAL A 7 5.10 0.94 -14.38
N SER A 8 5.37 0.15 -13.34
CA SER A 8 4.59 0.18 -12.11
C SER A 8 4.70 1.51 -11.38
N PHE A 9 5.87 2.17 -11.41
CA PHE A 9 6.04 3.51 -10.85
C PHE A 9 5.13 4.52 -11.53
N LEU A 10 5.09 4.53 -12.87
CA LEU A 10 4.19 5.39 -13.62
C LEU A 10 2.73 5.14 -13.24
N ALA A 11 2.29 3.88 -13.26
CA ALA A 11 0.93 3.51 -12.90
C ALA A 11 0.58 3.94 -11.46
N ARG A 12 1.46 3.65 -10.49
CA ARG A 12 1.24 3.98 -9.08
C ARG A 12 1.20 5.48 -8.82
N THR A 13 2.13 6.23 -9.43
CA THR A 13 2.17 7.70 -9.31
C THR A 13 0.87 8.31 -9.83
N ALA A 14 0.34 7.81 -10.95
CA ALA A 14 -0.94 8.24 -11.45
C ALA A 14 -2.10 7.83 -10.52
N ILE A 15 -2.13 6.60 -10.03
CA ILE A 15 -3.19 6.10 -9.14
C ILE A 15 -3.24 6.87 -7.81
N THR A 16 -2.10 7.22 -7.22
CA THR A 16 -2.05 8.00 -5.97
C THR A 16 -2.58 9.43 -6.14
N ALA A 17 -2.53 9.95 -7.35
CA ALA A 17 -3.02 11.29 -7.68
C ALA A 17 -4.53 11.36 -8.00
N VAL A 18 -5.22 10.21 -8.15
CA VAL A 18 -6.62 10.15 -8.59
C VAL A 18 -7.55 10.96 -7.69
N VAL A 19 -7.43 10.81 -6.38
CA VAL A 19 -8.29 11.52 -5.41
C VAL A 19 -8.11 13.02 -5.55
N MET A 20 -6.87 13.50 -5.67
CA MET A 20 -6.57 14.91 -5.84
C MET A 20 -7.13 15.45 -7.16
N ALA A 21 -6.95 14.73 -8.26
CA ALA A 21 -7.46 15.15 -9.58
C ALA A 21 -9.00 15.21 -9.61
N LEU A 22 -9.69 14.23 -9.03
CA LEU A 22 -11.14 14.24 -8.93
C LEU A 22 -11.64 15.35 -8.00
N THR A 23 -10.96 15.61 -6.88
CA THR A 23 -11.27 16.74 -6.00
C THR A 23 -11.16 18.07 -6.75
N MET A 24 -10.05 18.30 -7.46
CA MET A 24 -9.86 19.51 -8.27
C MET A 24 -10.93 19.61 -9.36
N TYR A 25 -11.28 18.51 -10.02
CA TYR A 25 -12.33 18.49 -11.03
C TYR A 25 -13.71 18.84 -10.46
N VAL A 26 -14.10 18.27 -9.30
CA VAL A 26 -15.40 18.55 -8.68
C VAL A 26 -15.48 19.99 -8.16
N VAL A 27 -14.43 20.47 -7.52
CA VAL A 27 -14.42 21.84 -6.92
C VAL A 27 -14.26 22.91 -7.99
N LEU A 28 -13.26 22.79 -8.87
CA LEU A 28 -12.91 23.82 -9.85
C LEU A 28 -13.64 23.63 -11.20
N GLY A 29 -13.92 22.39 -11.60
CA GLY A 29 -14.57 22.08 -12.87
C GLY A 29 -16.08 22.09 -12.80
N LEU A 30 -16.67 21.50 -11.74
CA LEU A 30 -18.12 21.47 -11.52
C LEU A 30 -18.62 22.59 -10.58
N ASN A 31 -17.73 23.40 -10.00
CA ASN A 31 -18.04 24.46 -9.03
C ASN A 31 -18.87 23.94 -7.83
N MET A 32 -18.57 22.73 -7.34
CA MET A 32 -19.25 22.12 -6.21
C MET A 32 -18.43 22.24 -4.92
N SER A 33 -19.06 21.90 -3.79
CA SER A 33 -18.43 21.97 -2.47
C SER A 33 -17.34 20.92 -2.28
N TYR A 34 -16.43 21.16 -1.35
CA TYR A 34 -15.45 20.15 -0.89
C TYR A 34 -16.13 18.89 -0.33
N ALA A 35 -17.30 19.02 0.28
CA ALA A 35 -18.09 17.87 0.73
C ALA A 35 -18.53 16.98 -0.44
N ALA A 36 -18.92 17.58 -1.59
CA ALA A 36 -19.24 16.85 -2.80
C ALA A 36 -17.99 16.12 -3.35
N ALA A 37 -16.83 16.79 -3.36
CA ALA A 37 -15.56 16.16 -3.74
C ALA A 37 -15.22 14.99 -2.82
N GLY A 38 -15.41 15.15 -1.51
CA GLY A 38 -15.26 14.08 -0.53
C GLY A 38 -16.16 12.87 -0.80
N GLY A 39 -17.40 13.10 -1.26
CA GLY A 39 -18.32 12.04 -1.69
C GLY A 39 -17.76 11.20 -2.85
N VAL A 40 -17.18 11.85 -3.86
CA VAL A 40 -16.54 11.16 -5.01
C VAL A 40 -15.31 10.39 -4.56
N ALA A 41 -14.47 10.99 -3.70
CA ALA A 41 -13.29 10.33 -3.14
C ALA A 41 -13.68 9.09 -2.30
N ALA A 42 -14.72 9.20 -1.48
CA ALA A 42 -15.25 8.08 -0.68
C ALA A 42 -15.79 6.95 -1.56
N ALA A 43 -16.55 7.27 -2.62
CA ALA A 43 -17.04 6.29 -3.57
C ALA A 43 -15.89 5.53 -4.25
N LEU A 44 -14.88 6.25 -4.76
CA LEU A 44 -13.69 5.67 -5.37
C LEU A 44 -12.93 4.76 -4.40
N THR A 45 -12.66 5.25 -3.20
CA THR A 45 -11.88 4.52 -2.18
C THR A 45 -12.60 3.27 -1.70
N THR A 46 -13.94 3.34 -1.56
CA THR A 46 -14.76 2.17 -1.25
C THR A 46 -14.69 1.13 -2.36
N GLY A 47 -14.80 1.57 -3.62
CA GLY A 47 -14.61 0.72 -4.79
C GLY A 47 -13.23 0.04 -4.77
N LEU A 48 -12.16 0.80 -4.53
CA LEU A 48 -10.79 0.31 -4.47
C LEU A 48 -10.61 -0.75 -3.37
N ALA A 49 -11.16 -0.52 -2.18
CA ALA A 49 -11.08 -1.45 -1.06
C ALA A 49 -11.78 -2.78 -1.35
N LEU A 50 -12.93 -2.75 -2.01
CA LEU A 50 -13.66 -3.96 -2.41
C LEU A 50 -13.03 -4.63 -3.65
N GLY A 51 -12.45 -3.85 -4.55
CA GLY A 51 -11.82 -4.30 -5.79
C GLY A 51 -10.57 -5.14 -5.57
N GLY A 52 -9.75 -4.83 -4.55
CA GLY A 52 -8.48 -5.50 -4.30
C GLY A 52 -8.59 -7.03 -4.25
N PRO A 53 -9.37 -7.64 -3.34
CA PRO A 53 -9.50 -9.09 -3.27
C PRO A 53 -10.26 -9.69 -4.46
N LEU A 54 -11.18 -8.93 -5.07
CA LEU A 54 -11.91 -9.36 -6.26
C LEU A 54 -10.96 -9.52 -7.46
N LEU A 55 -10.18 -8.48 -7.76
CA LEU A 55 -9.22 -8.46 -8.86
C LEU A 55 -8.10 -9.48 -8.62
N GLY A 56 -7.57 -9.56 -7.40
CA GLY A 56 -6.59 -10.56 -7.04
C GLY A 56 -7.07 -11.99 -7.28
N ARG A 57 -8.33 -12.29 -6.89
CA ARG A 57 -8.95 -13.59 -7.17
C ARG A 57 -9.20 -13.84 -8.65
N MET A 58 -9.55 -12.79 -9.40
CA MET A 58 -9.72 -12.88 -10.85
C MET A 58 -8.38 -13.15 -11.55
N ILE A 59 -7.28 -12.51 -11.11
CA ILE A 59 -5.93 -12.76 -11.60
C ILE A 59 -5.55 -14.23 -11.39
N ASP A 60 -5.78 -14.76 -10.19
CA ASP A 60 -5.48 -16.15 -9.85
C ASP A 60 -6.26 -17.15 -10.70
N ARG A 61 -7.49 -16.79 -11.15
CA ARG A 61 -8.39 -17.68 -11.88
C ARG A 61 -8.34 -17.55 -13.40
N ARG A 62 -8.27 -16.30 -13.90
CA ARG A 62 -8.39 -15.97 -15.33
C ARG A 62 -7.07 -15.49 -15.94
N GLY A 63 -6.03 -15.37 -15.12
CA GLY A 63 -4.73 -14.85 -15.51
C GLY A 63 -4.66 -13.32 -15.52
N LEU A 64 -3.42 -12.82 -15.47
CA LEU A 64 -3.11 -11.39 -15.35
C LEU A 64 -3.62 -10.59 -16.54
N ARG A 65 -3.35 -11.07 -17.76
CA ARG A 65 -3.60 -10.32 -19.00
C ARG A 65 -5.09 -9.99 -19.20
N THR A 66 -5.97 -10.96 -18.92
CA THR A 66 -7.42 -10.77 -19.04
C THR A 66 -7.92 -9.71 -18.04
N VAL A 67 -7.44 -9.74 -16.81
CA VAL A 67 -7.85 -8.78 -15.78
C VAL A 67 -7.35 -7.38 -16.10
N LEU A 68 -6.10 -7.24 -16.57
CA LEU A 68 -5.55 -5.95 -16.96
C LEU A 68 -6.29 -5.35 -18.17
N LEU A 69 -6.66 -6.14 -19.17
CA LEU A 69 -7.44 -5.65 -20.30
C LEU A 69 -8.80 -5.10 -19.85
N VAL A 70 -9.49 -5.81 -18.97
CA VAL A 70 -10.79 -5.36 -18.42
C VAL A 70 -10.61 -4.08 -17.60
N THR A 71 -9.64 -4.04 -16.69
CA THR A 71 -9.41 -2.87 -15.84
C THR A 71 -8.98 -1.66 -16.67
N VAL A 72 -8.09 -1.83 -17.63
CA VAL A 72 -7.68 -0.75 -18.55
C VAL A 72 -8.87 -0.23 -19.36
N ALA A 73 -9.70 -1.11 -19.92
CA ALA A 73 -10.88 -0.70 -20.67
C ALA A 73 -11.86 0.14 -19.82
N VAL A 74 -12.08 -0.27 -18.57
CA VAL A 74 -12.93 0.50 -17.63
C VAL A 74 -12.27 1.84 -17.28
N GLN A 75 -10.95 1.89 -17.06
CA GLN A 75 -10.26 3.17 -16.81
C GLN A 75 -10.35 4.10 -18.03
N VAL A 76 -10.19 3.59 -19.25
CA VAL A 76 -10.38 4.39 -20.48
C VAL A 76 -11.78 4.99 -20.50
N ALA A 77 -12.81 4.16 -20.33
CA ALA A 77 -14.21 4.61 -20.35
C ALA A 77 -14.47 5.65 -19.25
N PHE A 78 -14.00 5.42 -18.03
CA PHE A 78 -14.16 6.34 -16.91
C PHE A 78 -13.51 7.70 -17.20
N TRP A 79 -12.20 7.72 -17.48
CA TRP A 79 -11.48 8.99 -17.64
C TRP A 79 -11.92 9.80 -18.86
N LEU A 80 -12.37 9.15 -19.93
CA LEU A 80 -12.97 9.84 -21.07
C LEU A 80 -14.33 10.46 -20.70
N SER A 81 -15.08 9.80 -19.82
CA SER A 81 -16.42 10.27 -19.45
C SER A 81 -16.42 11.32 -18.32
N VAL A 82 -15.37 11.41 -17.49
CA VAL A 82 -15.29 12.34 -16.35
C VAL A 82 -15.75 13.76 -16.70
N PRO A 83 -15.26 14.41 -17.79
CA PRO A 83 -15.64 15.81 -18.08
C PRO A 83 -17.09 16.02 -18.53
N ILE A 84 -17.81 14.96 -18.86
CA ILE A 84 -19.21 15.05 -19.35
C ILE A 84 -20.24 14.48 -18.35
N LEU A 85 -19.77 13.82 -17.28
CA LEU A 85 -20.68 13.20 -16.31
C LEU A 85 -21.25 14.22 -15.33
N PRO A 86 -22.58 14.23 -15.10
CA PRO A 86 -23.16 14.97 -13.98
C PRO A 86 -22.73 14.35 -12.65
N TYR A 87 -22.71 15.12 -11.58
CA TYR A 87 -22.18 14.71 -10.27
C TYR A 87 -22.72 13.35 -9.77
N ARG A 88 -24.03 13.11 -9.89
CA ARG A 88 -24.63 11.84 -9.43
C ARG A 88 -24.11 10.64 -10.20
N ALA A 89 -23.94 10.77 -11.52
CA ALA A 89 -23.37 9.72 -12.35
C ALA A 89 -21.87 9.54 -12.06
N LEU A 90 -21.14 10.64 -11.78
CA LEU A 90 -19.72 10.61 -11.40
C LEU A 90 -19.48 9.81 -10.11
N LEU A 91 -20.38 9.88 -9.12
CA LEU A 91 -20.30 9.04 -7.90
C LEU A 91 -20.31 7.55 -8.22
N GLY A 92 -21.29 7.10 -9.03
CA GLY A 92 -21.39 5.70 -9.44
C GLY A 92 -20.21 5.26 -10.32
N ALA A 93 -19.80 6.11 -11.25
CA ALA A 93 -18.65 5.87 -12.13
C ALA A 93 -17.34 5.81 -11.34
N ALA A 94 -17.13 6.68 -10.35
CA ALA A 94 -15.95 6.67 -9.48
C ALA A 94 -15.89 5.39 -8.63
N PHE A 95 -17.02 4.93 -8.09
CA PHE A 95 -17.09 3.65 -7.40
C PHE A 95 -16.68 2.48 -8.31
N ALA A 96 -17.25 2.42 -9.53
CA ALA A 96 -16.94 1.37 -10.51
C ALA A 96 -15.45 1.44 -10.96
N ALA A 97 -14.93 2.65 -11.18
CA ALA A 97 -13.53 2.87 -11.52
C ALA A 97 -12.59 2.45 -10.38
N GLY A 98 -12.95 2.72 -9.13
CA GLY A 98 -12.22 2.25 -7.95
C GLY A 98 -12.24 0.72 -7.84
N LEU A 99 -13.42 0.10 -8.02
CA LEU A 99 -13.59 -1.36 -7.96
C LEU A 99 -12.74 -2.08 -9.02
N LEU A 100 -12.60 -1.50 -10.20
CA LEU A 100 -11.84 -2.03 -11.33
C LEU A 100 -10.59 -1.17 -11.63
N MET A 101 -9.97 -0.64 -10.57
CA MET A 101 -8.68 0.06 -10.68
C MET A 101 -7.58 -0.90 -11.13
N VAL A 102 -6.66 -0.41 -11.97
CA VAL A 102 -5.49 -1.20 -12.38
C VAL A 102 -4.72 -1.70 -11.16
N PRO A 103 -4.58 -3.02 -10.96
CA PRO A 103 -3.98 -3.58 -9.74
C PRO A 103 -2.45 -3.55 -9.78
N ALA A 104 -1.84 -2.38 -10.05
CA ALA A 104 -0.40 -2.25 -10.25
C ALA A 104 0.40 -2.75 -9.05
N GLN A 105 0.06 -2.33 -7.82
CA GLN A 105 0.78 -2.72 -6.60
C GLN A 105 0.68 -4.23 -6.29
N PRO A 106 -0.52 -4.86 -6.27
CA PRO A 106 -0.64 -6.30 -6.07
C PRO A 106 0.13 -7.12 -7.10
N VAL A 107 0.10 -6.71 -8.37
CA VAL A 107 0.81 -7.39 -9.47
C VAL A 107 2.32 -7.28 -9.29
N THR A 108 2.83 -6.08 -8.99
CA THR A 108 4.27 -5.88 -8.73
C THR A 108 4.75 -6.74 -7.56
N ARG A 109 4.00 -6.81 -6.46
CA ARG A 109 4.35 -7.63 -5.29
C ARG A 109 4.34 -9.13 -5.59
N GLN A 110 3.38 -9.59 -6.38
CA GLN A 110 3.36 -10.99 -6.82
C GLN A 110 4.55 -11.31 -7.73
N ALA A 111 4.85 -10.42 -8.70
CA ALA A 111 5.99 -10.58 -9.60
C ALA A 111 7.33 -10.57 -8.83
N ILE A 112 7.50 -9.68 -7.84
CA ILE A 112 8.66 -9.71 -6.93
C ILE A 112 8.78 -11.07 -6.27
N SER A 113 7.68 -11.60 -5.72
CA SER A 113 7.67 -12.90 -5.03
C SER A 113 8.04 -14.06 -5.96
N ALA A 114 7.64 -13.98 -7.24
CA ALA A 114 7.90 -15.01 -8.25
C ALA A 114 9.30 -14.94 -8.85
N MET A 115 9.87 -13.72 -8.97
CA MET A 115 11.12 -13.46 -9.71
C MET A 115 12.35 -13.34 -8.79
N THR A 116 12.19 -13.39 -7.46
CA THR A 116 13.28 -13.17 -6.51
C THR A 116 13.50 -14.37 -5.61
N THR A 117 14.79 -14.67 -5.30
CA THR A 117 15.14 -15.63 -4.26
C THR A 117 14.76 -15.11 -2.86
N ALA A 118 14.76 -15.98 -1.86
CA ALA A 118 14.45 -15.61 -0.50
C ALA A 118 15.36 -14.49 0.05
N GLU A 119 16.65 -14.48 -0.34
CA GLU A 119 17.64 -13.48 0.05
C GLU A 119 17.35 -12.12 -0.62
N GLN A 120 17.03 -12.13 -1.91
CA GLN A 120 16.78 -10.92 -2.71
C GLN A 120 15.42 -10.29 -2.45
N ARG A 121 14.45 -11.08 -1.98
CA ARG A 121 13.04 -10.69 -1.82
C ARG A 121 12.87 -9.47 -0.90
N ARG A 122 13.64 -9.40 0.19
CA ARG A 122 13.57 -8.26 1.12
C ARG A 122 14.00 -6.96 0.47
N ALA A 123 15.16 -6.96 -0.22
CA ALA A 123 15.64 -5.79 -0.94
C ALA A 123 14.65 -5.34 -2.03
N ALA A 124 14.05 -6.31 -2.74
CA ALA A 124 13.05 -6.01 -3.77
C ALA A 124 11.76 -5.39 -3.18
N PHE A 125 11.27 -5.88 -2.04
CA PHE A 125 10.12 -5.27 -1.35
C PHE A 125 10.46 -3.93 -0.70
N ALA A 126 11.69 -3.75 -0.21
CA ALA A 126 12.14 -2.46 0.28
C ALA A 126 12.15 -1.42 -0.86
N LEU A 127 12.68 -1.78 -2.03
CA LEU A 127 12.68 -0.92 -3.21
C LEU A 127 11.25 -0.61 -3.70
N GLU A 128 10.34 -1.59 -3.67
CA GLU A 128 8.92 -1.41 -3.99
C GLU A 128 8.24 -0.45 -3.00
N SER A 129 8.56 -0.54 -1.71
CA SER A 129 8.02 0.37 -0.69
C SER A 129 8.54 1.80 -0.89
N VAL A 130 9.84 1.98 -1.14
CA VAL A 130 10.43 3.28 -1.49
C VAL A 130 9.77 3.88 -2.74
N GLN A 131 9.56 3.06 -3.77
CA GLN A 131 8.84 3.46 -4.97
C GLN A 131 7.41 3.93 -4.65
N GLY A 132 6.74 3.26 -3.70
CA GLY A 132 5.43 3.66 -3.22
C GLY A 132 5.41 5.04 -2.58
N GLU A 133 6.36 5.31 -1.70
CA GLU A 133 6.52 6.62 -1.05
C GLU A 133 6.77 7.72 -2.09
N LEU A 134 7.69 7.50 -3.03
CA LEU A 134 7.95 8.45 -4.11
C LEU A 134 6.70 8.71 -4.96
N SER A 135 5.93 7.65 -5.29
CA SER A 135 4.67 7.79 -6.04
C SER A 135 3.65 8.63 -5.27
N TYR A 136 3.56 8.44 -3.96
CA TYR A 136 2.64 9.18 -3.10
C TYR A 136 3.01 10.66 -2.99
N MET A 137 4.30 10.98 -2.98
CA MET A 137 4.77 12.37 -2.95
C MET A 137 4.62 13.07 -4.32
N VAL A 138 5.02 12.39 -5.39
CA VAL A 138 5.09 12.98 -6.73
C VAL A 138 3.70 13.10 -7.37
N GLY A 139 2.83 12.09 -7.19
CA GLY A 139 1.53 12.05 -7.86
C GLY A 139 0.64 13.27 -7.60
N PRO A 140 0.25 13.54 -6.35
CA PRO A 140 -0.55 14.72 -6.03
C PRO A 140 0.13 16.04 -6.38
N ALA A 141 1.46 16.15 -6.19
CA ALA A 141 2.22 17.36 -6.50
C ALA A 141 2.14 17.69 -8.01
N VAL A 142 2.30 16.70 -8.88
CA VAL A 142 2.16 16.87 -10.33
C VAL A 142 0.76 17.36 -10.70
N VAL A 143 -0.28 16.76 -10.11
CA VAL A 143 -1.67 17.17 -10.36
C VAL A 143 -1.90 18.64 -9.95
N ILE A 144 -1.44 19.06 -8.77
CA ILE A 144 -1.58 20.44 -8.28
C ILE A 144 -0.87 21.40 -9.23
N LEU A 145 0.37 21.11 -9.62
CA LEU A 145 1.15 21.93 -10.55
C LEU A 145 0.51 22.04 -11.93
N CYS A 146 -0.07 20.94 -12.44
CA CYS A 146 -0.77 20.94 -13.71
C CYS A 146 -2.10 21.72 -13.60
N ALA A 147 -2.87 21.54 -12.52
CA ALA A 147 -4.14 22.22 -12.32
C ALA A 147 -3.99 23.76 -12.23
N ALA A 148 -2.82 24.25 -11.86
CA ALA A 148 -2.51 25.68 -11.88
C ALA A 148 -2.33 26.26 -13.30
N LYS A 149 -2.14 25.43 -14.32
CA LYS A 149 -1.79 25.86 -15.69
C LYS A 149 -2.80 25.43 -16.74
N VAL A 150 -3.56 24.37 -16.50
CA VAL A 150 -4.51 23.79 -17.46
C VAL A 150 -5.83 23.49 -16.77
N SER A 151 -6.91 23.32 -17.58
CA SER A 151 -8.23 23.02 -17.03
C SER A 151 -8.26 21.68 -16.27
N PRO A 152 -9.10 21.54 -15.21
CA PRO A 152 -9.21 20.30 -14.44
C PRO A 152 -9.61 19.08 -15.29
N GLY A 153 -10.37 19.28 -16.37
CA GLY A 153 -10.71 18.20 -17.31
C GLY A 153 -9.49 17.67 -18.08
N VAL A 154 -8.60 18.55 -18.51
CA VAL A 154 -7.33 18.16 -19.18
C VAL A 154 -6.43 17.41 -18.22
N VAL A 155 -6.34 17.84 -16.95
CA VAL A 155 -5.59 17.12 -15.91
C VAL A 155 -6.17 15.72 -15.70
N ALA A 156 -7.50 15.58 -15.66
CA ALA A 156 -8.17 14.29 -15.54
C ALA A 156 -7.84 13.36 -16.71
N TRP A 157 -7.89 13.85 -17.95
CA TRP A 157 -7.51 13.07 -19.13
C TRP A 157 -6.04 12.66 -19.13
N GLY A 158 -5.13 13.57 -18.78
CA GLY A 158 -3.70 13.28 -18.68
C GLY A 158 -3.40 12.20 -17.63
N LEU A 159 -4.07 12.27 -16.49
CA LEU A 159 -3.96 11.26 -15.43
C LEU A 159 -4.53 9.91 -15.90
N GLY A 160 -5.70 9.91 -16.56
CA GLY A 160 -6.28 8.72 -17.15
C GLY A 160 -5.34 8.07 -18.16
N ALA A 161 -4.74 8.86 -19.06
CA ALA A 161 -3.76 8.38 -20.03
C ALA A 161 -2.55 7.72 -19.35
N ALA A 162 -2.05 8.30 -18.25
CA ALA A 162 -0.93 7.73 -17.48
C ALA A 162 -1.32 6.39 -16.82
N ILE A 163 -2.53 6.27 -16.24
CA ILE A 163 -3.04 5.01 -15.66
C ILE A 163 -3.17 3.93 -16.75
N VAL A 164 -3.76 4.29 -17.89
CA VAL A 164 -3.95 3.39 -19.04
C VAL A 164 -2.60 2.95 -19.61
N ALA A 165 -1.66 3.87 -19.79
CA ALA A 165 -0.32 3.55 -20.27
C ALA A 165 0.41 2.60 -19.31
N GLY A 166 0.36 2.87 -18.01
CA GLY A 166 0.94 2.01 -16.99
C GLY A 166 0.28 0.62 -16.95
N GLY A 167 -1.06 0.55 -16.95
CA GLY A 167 -1.80 -0.72 -16.99
C GLY A 167 -1.50 -1.54 -18.25
N THR A 168 -1.48 -0.88 -19.42
CA THR A 168 -1.14 -1.51 -20.70
C THR A 168 0.32 -1.98 -20.70
N GLY A 169 1.24 -1.17 -20.18
CA GLY A 169 2.64 -1.53 -20.05
C GLY A 169 2.86 -2.78 -19.19
N ILE A 170 2.15 -2.90 -18.05
CA ILE A 170 2.16 -4.13 -17.23
C ILE A 170 1.59 -5.32 -18.00
N ALA A 171 0.50 -5.11 -18.78
CA ALA A 171 -0.12 -6.17 -19.57
C ALA A 171 0.79 -6.67 -20.71
N LEU A 172 1.59 -5.77 -21.32
CA LEU A 172 2.55 -6.11 -22.36
C LEU A 172 3.76 -6.86 -21.78
N LEU A 173 4.27 -6.40 -20.62
CA LEU A 173 5.37 -7.07 -19.91
C LEU A 173 4.96 -8.46 -19.41
N ASN A 174 3.68 -8.65 -19.10
CA ASN A 174 3.10 -9.91 -18.62
C ASN A 174 4.02 -10.66 -17.63
N PRO A 175 4.39 -10.03 -16.49
CA PRO A 175 5.37 -10.60 -15.58
C PRO A 175 4.87 -11.93 -15.00
N PRO A 176 5.77 -12.88 -14.73
CA PRO A 176 5.41 -14.12 -14.07
C PRO A 176 4.90 -13.83 -12.65
N LEU A 177 3.76 -14.40 -12.28
CA LEU A 177 3.15 -14.24 -10.96
C LEU A 177 3.37 -15.47 -10.05
N ARG A 178 3.97 -16.52 -10.60
CA ARG A 178 4.34 -17.78 -9.90
C ARG A 178 5.76 -18.13 -10.30
N ALA A 179 6.53 -18.70 -9.36
CA ALA A 179 7.82 -19.29 -9.68
C ALA A 179 7.62 -20.55 -10.53
N GLU A 180 8.63 -20.92 -11.34
CA GLU A 180 8.54 -22.11 -12.21
C GLU A 180 8.26 -23.38 -11.42
N ASP A 181 8.94 -23.58 -10.28
CA ASP A 181 8.72 -24.72 -9.38
C ASP A 181 7.30 -24.75 -8.76
N GLU A 182 6.64 -23.60 -8.66
CA GLU A 182 5.27 -23.47 -8.14
C GLU A 182 4.20 -23.66 -9.23
N ALA A 183 4.57 -23.55 -10.52
CA ALA A 183 3.67 -23.75 -11.63
C ALA A 183 3.23 -25.23 -11.74
N ASP A 184 4.17 -26.15 -11.52
CA ASP A 184 3.90 -27.60 -11.53
C ASP A 184 3.09 -28.04 -10.30
N ALA A 185 3.30 -27.43 -9.13
CA ALA A 185 2.49 -27.66 -7.93
C ALA A 185 1.07 -27.07 -8.04
N GLY A 186 0.85 -26.13 -8.94
CA GLY A 186 -0.45 -25.48 -9.18
C GLY A 186 -1.53 -26.41 -9.79
N ALA A 187 -1.16 -27.58 -10.29
CA ALA A 187 -2.08 -28.63 -10.75
C ALA A 187 -2.92 -29.24 -9.61
N ALA A 188 -2.52 -29.06 -8.35
CA ALA A 188 -3.18 -29.61 -7.16
C ALA A 188 -4.44 -28.86 -6.69
N GLY A 189 -4.95 -27.87 -7.47
CA GLY A 189 -6.14 -27.11 -7.13
C GLY A 189 -5.89 -25.97 -6.13
N ARG A 190 -6.83 -25.03 -6.07
CA ARG A 190 -6.76 -23.87 -5.17
C ARG A 190 -7.21 -24.28 -3.76
N PRO A 191 -6.40 -24.10 -2.72
CA PRO A 191 -6.83 -24.40 -1.36
C PRO A 191 -7.99 -23.49 -0.93
N PRO A 192 -8.96 -24.00 -0.17
CA PRO A 192 -10.04 -23.18 0.36
C PRO A 192 -9.48 -22.07 1.29
N ARG A 193 -10.17 -20.94 1.34
CA ARG A 193 -9.73 -19.78 2.16
C ARG A 193 -9.40 -20.16 3.61
N ARG A 194 -10.13 -21.11 4.19
CA ARG A 194 -9.93 -21.57 5.57
C ARG A 194 -8.54 -22.14 5.84
N GLU A 195 -7.84 -22.60 4.80
CA GLU A 195 -6.51 -23.20 4.95
C GLU A 195 -5.39 -22.19 4.99
N TRP A 196 -5.50 -21.06 4.31
CA TRP A 196 -4.46 -20.05 4.25
C TRP A 196 -4.84 -18.72 4.94
N LEU A 197 -6.14 -18.37 5.00
CA LEU A 197 -6.62 -17.20 5.76
C LEU A 197 -6.75 -17.57 7.26
N ARG A 198 -5.63 -18.03 7.82
CA ARG A 198 -5.51 -18.40 9.23
C ARG A 198 -5.10 -17.19 10.09
N VAL A 199 -5.04 -17.41 11.38
CA VAL A 199 -4.69 -16.41 12.39
C VAL A 199 -3.43 -15.63 12.04
N GLY A 200 -2.40 -16.29 11.46
CA GLY A 200 -1.17 -15.63 11.03
C GLY A 200 -1.39 -14.62 9.89
N MET A 201 -2.19 -14.97 8.88
CA MET A 201 -2.54 -14.03 7.80
C MET A 201 -3.39 -12.88 8.32
N ILE A 202 -4.38 -13.16 9.19
CA ILE A 202 -5.21 -12.12 9.81
C ILE A 202 -4.33 -11.16 10.63
N ALA A 203 -3.35 -11.67 11.38
CA ALA A 203 -2.39 -10.85 12.12
C ALA A 203 -1.63 -9.88 11.19
N VAL A 204 -1.14 -10.38 10.05
CA VAL A 204 -0.42 -9.52 9.08
C VAL A 204 -1.34 -8.50 8.42
N LEU A 205 -2.58 -8.87 8.09
CA LEU A 205 -3.57 -7.94 7.53
C LEU A 205 -3.97 -6.86 8.55
N THR A 206 -4.10 -7.21 9.84
CA THR A 206 -4.32 -6.24 10.92
C THR A 206 -3.14 -5.28 11.05
N MET A 207 -1.90 -5.77 10.95
CA MET A 207 -0.71 -4.92 10.95
C MET A 207 -0.64 -4.04 9.69
N ALA A 208 -1.06 -4.54 8.52
CA ALA A 208 -1.16 -3.76 7.28
C ALA A 208 -2.14 -2.59 7.45
N PHE A 209 -3.33 -2.85 7.99
CA PHE A 209 -4.33 -1.85 8.33
C PHE A 209 -3.79 -0.82 9.32
N GLY A 210 -3.22 -1.27 10.45
CA GLY A 210 -2.69 -0.38 11.49
C GLY A 210 -1.53 0.50 11.01
N THR A 211 -0.67 0.00 10.12
CA THR A 211 0.42 0.80 9.54
C THR A 211 -0.12 1.99 8.75
N THR A 212 -1.10 1.77 7.88
CA THR A 212 -1.66 2.85 7.05
C THR A 212 -2.60 3.76 7.84
N THR A 213 -3.29 3.25 8.87
CA THR A 213 -4.05 4.06 9.82
C THR A 213 -3.13 5.05 10.54
N LEU A 214 -1.98 4.58 11.04
CA LEU A 214 -0.98 5.42 11.68
C LEU A 214 -0.44 6.48 10.72
N LEU A 215 0.00 6.09 9.52
CA LEU A 215 0.59 7.02 8.55
C LEU A 215 -0.40 8.10 8.11
N SER A 216 -1.64 7.72 7.76
CA SER A 216 -2.68 8.68 7.41
C SER A 216 -3.04 9.62 8.59
N GLY A 217 -3.00 9.10 9.82
CA GLY A 217 -3.17 9.91 11.02
C GLY A 217 -2.04 10.91 11.23
N VAL A 218 -0.79 10.51 10.96
CA VAL A 218 0.38 11.39 11.03
C VAL A 218 0.28 12.53 10.01
N ASP A 219 -0.16 12.23 8.78
CA ASP A 219 -0.35 13.26 7.75
C ASP A 219 -1.32 14.35 8.23
N LEU A 220 -2.43 13.97 8.86
CA LEU A 220 -3.40 14.92 9.43
C LEU A 220 -2.83 15.68 10.63
N ALA A 221 -2.13 14.97 11.54
CA ALA A 221 -1.56 15.59 12.74
C ALA A 221 -0.48 16.63 12.41
N ILE A 222 0.33 16.40 11.36
CA ILE A 222 1.30 17.39 10.83
C ILE A 222 0.57 18.65 10.42
N VAL A 223 -0.49 18.54 9.62
CA VAL A 223 -1.26 19.70 9.15
C VAL A 223 -1.89 20.45 10.32
N ALA A 224 -2.54 19.75 11.25
CA ALA A 224 -3.20 20.34 12.40
C ALA A 224 -2.20 21.10 13.32
N THR A 225 -1.02 20.52 13.58
CA THR A 225 0.02 21.18 14.39
C THR A 225 0.54 22.45 13.72
N LEU A 226 0.76 22.42 12.40
CA LEU A 226 1.23 23.57 11.67
C LEU A 226 0.14 24.65 11.50
N GLU A 227 -1.13 24.26 11.47
CA GLU A 227 -2.27 25.20 11.45
C GLU A 227 -2.35 25.95 12.78
N GLU A 228 -2.26 25.25 13.91
CA GLU A 228 -2.23 25.85 15.25
C GLU A 228 -1.04 26.83 15.40
N ALA A 229 0.12 26.48 14.84
CA ALA A 229 1.31 27.34 14.84
C ALA A 229 1.27 28.48 13.81
N GLY A 230 0.25 28.55 12.94
CA GLY A 230 0.19 29.52 11.83
C GLY A 230 1.25 29.29 10.74
N GLN A 231 1.76 28.07 10.61
CA GLN A 231 2.91 27.69 9.78
C GLN A 231 2.57 26.65 8.70
N VAL A 232 1.32 26.55 8.26
CA VAL A 232 0.84 25.55 7.27
C VAL A 232 1.67 25.53 5.98
N SER A 233 2.23 26.69 5.57
CA SER A 233 3.11 26.78 4.39
C SER A 233 4.34 25.86 4.44
N TRP A 234 4.77 25.45 5.65
CA TRP A 234 5.88 24.51 5.86
C TRP A 234 5.50 23.04 5.85
N ALA A 235 4.20 22.73 5.72
CA ALA A 235 3.73 21.34 5.69
C ALA A 235 4.42 20.49 4.60
N ALA A 236 4.63 21.09 3.43
CA ALA A 236 5.34 20.41 2.34
C ALA A 236 6.78 20.03 2.71
N VAL A 237 7.47 20.86 3.50
CA VAL A 237 8.84 20.56 3.96
C VAL A 237 8.84 19.41 4.96
N VAL A 238 7.92 19.43 5.94
CA VAL A 238 7.81 18.36 6.94
C VAL A 238 7.48 17.02 6.27
N VAL A 239 6.51 17.00 5.34
CA VAL A 239 6.15 15.80 4.57
C VAL A 239 7.32 15.34 3.68
N ALA A 240 8.10 16.27 3.10
CA ALA A 240 9.29 15.90 2.34
C ALA A 240 10.36 15.24 3.24
N VAL A 241 10.58 15.73 4.45
CA VAL A 241 11.50 15.12 5.44
C VAL A 241 11.02 13.71 5.79
N LEU A 242 9.73 13.53 6.07
CA LEU A 242 9.12 12.23 6.35
C LEU A 242 9.33 11.26 5.18
N GLY A 243 9.10 11.70 3.94
CA GLY A 243 9.30 10.89 2.74
C GLY A 243 10.77 10.53 2.49
N VAL A 244 11.70 11.49 2.60
CA VAL A 244 13.15 11.26 2.42
C VAL A 244 13.68 10.27 3.47
N THR A 245 13.25 10.42 4.72
CA THR A 245 13.65 9.49 5.80
C THR A 245 13.02 8.11 5.60
N SER A 246 11.81 8.00 5.05
CA SER A 246 11.17 6.73 4.68
C SER A 246 11.96 6.01 3.58
N VAL A 247 12.39 6.74 2.56
CA VAL A 247 13.28 6.20 1.51
C VAL A 247 14.58 5.68 2.11
N ALA A 248 15.24 6.46 2.95
CA ALA A 248 16.49 6.07 3.61
C ALA A 248 16.30 4.81 4.47
N GLY A 249 15.25 4.78 5.29
CA GLY A 249 14.90 3.62 6.11
C GLY A 249 14.61 2.37 5.29
N GLY A 250 13.88 2.51 4.19
CA GLY A 250 13.58 1.42 3.26
C GLY A 250 14.84 0.83 2.62
N LEU A 251 15.75 1.68 2.14
CA LEU A 251 17.02 1.24 1.55
C LEU A 251 17.91 0.52 2.58
N ILE A 252 18.05 1.08 3.78
CA ILE A 252 18.82 0.45 4.87
C ILE A 252 18.19 -0.88 5.26
N TYR A 253 16.86 -0.95 5.41
CA TYR A 253 16.17 -2.20 5.72
C TYR A 253 16.37 -3.26 4.63
N GLY A 254 16.35 -2.86 3.37
CA GLY A 254 16.63 -3.74 2.22
C GLY A 254 18.02 -4.35 2.23
N ALA A 255 19.01 -3.62 2.76
CA ALA A 255 20.40 -4.06 2.88
C ALA A 255 20.67 -4.97 4.10
N LEU A 256 19.74 -5.04 5.07
CA LEU A 256 19.91 -5.87 6.26
C LEU A 256 19.89 -7.37 5.91
N SER A 257 20.81 -8.14 6.49
CA SER A 257 20.86 -9.60 6.30
C SER A 257 19.79 -10.37 7.08
N ARG A 258 19.22 -9.78 8.13
CA ARG A 258 18.21 -10.43 8.99
C ARG A 258 16.84 -9.76 8.85
N SER A 259 15.76 -10.56 8.80
CA SER A 259 14.39 -10.04 8.83
C SER A 259 14.02 -9.60 10.24
N VAL A 260 13.53 -8.38 10.37
CA VAL A 260 12.93 -7.89 11.62
C VAL A 260 11.45 -8.29 11.63
N PRO A 261 10.90 -8.80 12.76
CA PRO A 261 9.49 -9.14 12.85
C PRO A 261 8.58 -7.92 12.57
N THR A 262 7.54 -8.10 11.77
CA THR A 262 6.63 -7.02 11.37
C THR A 262 5.99 -6.30 12.56
N TRP A 263 5.59 -7.07 13.60
CA TRP A 263 5.01 -6.48 14.82
C TRP A 263 5.99 -5.57 15.57
N LEU A 264 7.29 -5.88 15.52
CA LEU A 264 8.32 -5.06 16.16
C LEU A 264 8.53 -3.74 15.40
N LEU A 265 8.60 -3.80 14.05
CA LEU A 265 8.72 -2.60 13.23
C LEU A 265 7.52 -1.67 13.40
N LEU A 266 6.29 -2.22 13.38
CA LEU A 266 5.08 -1.43 13.59
C LEU A 266 4.99 -0.90 15.03
N GLY A 267 5.42 -1.68 16.03
CA GLY A 267 5.49 -1.24 17.41
C GLY A 267 6.46 -0.09 17.61
N LEU A 268 7.67 -0.19 17.01
CA LEU A 268 8.66 0.90 17.03
C LEU A 268 8.13 2.12 16.28
N LEU A 269 7.51 1.94 15.11
CA LEU A 269 6.89 3.02 14.35
C LEU A 269 5.85 3.77 15.21
N GLY A 270 4.94 3.04 15.89
CA GLY A 270 3.97 3.65 16.81
C GLY A 270 4.63 4.37 17.98
N LEU A 271 5.67 3.78 18.56
CA LEU A 271 6.37 4.35 19.71
C LEU A 271 7.08 5.66 19.37
N VAL A 272 7.78 5.72 18.24
CA VAL A 272 8.51 6.94 17.82
C VAL A 272 7.58 8.04 17.28
N THR A 273 6.34 7.69 16.92
CA THR A 273 5.34 8.66 16.46
C THR A 273 4.73 9.46 17.62
N ILE A 274 4.56 8.87 18.80
CA ILE A 274 3.94 9.53 19.94
C ILE A 274 4.66 10.82 20.36
N PRO A 275 5.98 10.83 20.57
CA PRO A 275 6.70 12.04 20.99
C PRO A 275 6.73 13.14 19.92
N ALA A 276 6.35 12.87 18.66
CA ALA A 276 6.24 13.92 17.64
C ALA A 276 5.19 14.98 18.00
N GLY A 277 4.20 14.65 18.83
CA GLY A 277 3.23 15.61 19.37
C GLY A 277 3.82 16.66 20.31
N LEU A 278 5.07 16.54 20.75
CA LEU A 278 5.77 17.56 21.56
C LEU A 278 6.36 18.68 20.72
N ALA A 279 6.36 18.54 19.39
CA ALA A 279 6.84 19.57 18.49
C ALA A 279 5.73 20.63 18.25
N HIS A 280 6.04 21.91 18.48
CA HIS A 280 5.08 22.99 18.36
C HIS A 280 5.33 23.89 17.14
N ASP A 281 6.44 23.70 16.43
CA ASP A 281 6.82 24.45 15.25
C ASP A 281 7.45 23.55 14.18
N TRP A 282 7.53 24.02 12.93
CA TRP A 282 7.97 23.22 11.80
C TRP A 282 9.39 22.67 11.92
N PRO A 283 10.43 23.35 12.48
CA PRO A 283 11.76 22.78 12.56
C PRO A 283 11.84 21.59 13.53
N TRP A 284 11.19 21.72 14.70
CA TRP A 284 11.10 20.61 15.66
C TRP A 284 10.25 19.46 15.14
N LEU A 285 9.19 19.78 14.38
CA LEU A 285 8.36 18.77 13.75
C LEU A 285 9.15 17.98 12.68
N CYS A 286 10.01 18.66 11.90
CA CYS A 286 10.93 17.99 10.99
C CYS A 286 11.83 16.98 11.71
N VAL A 287 12.38 17.31 12.87
CA VAL A 287 13.22 16.41 13.67
C VAL A 287 12.38 15.23 14.21
N ALA A 288 11.20 15.55 14.73
CA ALA A 288 10.33 14.58 15.37
C ALA A 288 9.80 13.51 14.40
N VAL A 289 9.49 13.86 13.14
CA VAL A 289 8.99 12.91 12.13
C VAL A 289 10.09 12.03 11.49
N VAL A 290 11.37 12.32 11.73
CA VAL A 290 12.48 11.51 11.18
C VAL A 290 12.34 10.03 11.55
N GLY A 291 12.05 9.74 12.81
CA GLY A 291 11.89 8.35 13.30
C GLY A 291 10.67 7.66 12.66
N THR A 292 9.55 8.37 12.55
CA THR A 292 8.33 7.88 11.91
C THR A 292 8.58 7.59 10.42
N GLY A 293 9.17 8.53 9.70
CA GLY A 293 9.55 8.34 8.31
C GLY A 293 10.49 7.14 8.15
N PHE A 294 11.59 7.11 8.91
CA PHE A 294 12.60 6.04 8.80
C PHE A 294 12.03 4.62 8.97
N LEU A 295 10.98 4.43 9.76
CA LEU A 295 10.34 3.14 9.99
C LEU A 295 9.15 2.84 9.06
N ALA A 296 8.64 3.83 8.32
CA ALA A 296 7.46 3.65 7.46
C ALA A 296 7.68 2.62 6.34
N ALA A 297 8.65 2.84 5.45
CA ALA A 297 8.93 1.91 4.34
C ALA A 297 9.42 0.53 4.83
N PRO A 298 10.28 0.38 5.86
CA PRO A 298 10.59 -0.91 6.45
C PRO A 298 9.36 -1.69 6.92
N THR A 299 8.41 -1.04 7.59
CA THR A 299 7.19 -1.67 8.08
C THR A 299 6.31 -2.15 6.92
N LEU A 300 6.08 -1.31 5.90
CA LEU A 300 5.32 -1.66 4.70
C LEU A 300 5.97 -2.82 3.94
N SER A 301 7.30 -2.83 3.82
CA SER A 301 8.08 -3.90 3.20
C SER A 301 7.95 -5.22 3.97
N ALA A 302 8.07 -5.18 5.30
CA ALA A 302 7.92 -6.36 6.15
C ALA A 302 6.53 -6.97 6.09
N VAL A 303 5.48 -6.14 6.00
CA VAL A 303 4.09 -6.59 5.77
C VAL A 303 3.99 -7.32 4.44
N ALA A 304 4.50 -6.74 3.35
CA ALA A 304 4.44 -7.34 2.02
C ALA A 304 5.16 -8.70 1.95
N ASP A 305 6.36 -8.77 2.55
CA ASP A 305 7.13 -10.01 2.63
C ASP A 305 6.42 -11.08 3.47
N ALA A 306 5.80 -10.69 4.60
CA ALA A 306 5.04 -11.61 5.44
C ALA A 306 3.81 -12.18 4.71
N VAL A 307 3.05 -11.36 3.99
CA VAL A 307 1.92 -11.82 3.15
C VAL A 307 2.41 -12.78 2.07
N SER A 308 3.51 -12.45 1.39
CA SER A 308 4.11 -13.29 0.35
C SER A 308 4.51 -14.68 0.86
N ARG A 309 5.02 -14.77 2.10
CA ARG A 309 5.40 -16.06 2.72
C ARG A 309 4.23 -16.89 3.22
N LEU A 310 3.17 -16.25 3.68
CA LEU A 310 2.00 -16.94 4.24
C LEU A 310 1.00 -17.37 3.17
N ALA A 311 0.99 -16.72 2.01
CA ALA A 311 0.07 -17.00 0.94
C ALA A 311 0.56 -18.17 0.07
N PRO A 312 -0.28 -19.19 -0.19
CA PRO A 312 0.05 -20.23 -1.18
C PRO A 312 0.12 -19.60 -2.58
N ALA A 313 0.95 -20.16 -3.45
CA ALA A 313 1.18 -19.64 -4.81
C ALA A 313 -0.12 -19.45 -5.60
N SER A 314 -1.06 -20.40 -5.46
CA SER A 314 -2.37 -20.40 -6.15
C SER A 314 -3.38 -19.37 -5.60
N ALA A 315 -3.12 -18.73 -4.44
CA ALA A 315 -3.98 -17.74 -3.82
C ALA A 315 -3.24 -16.43 -3.50
N ARG A 316 -2.02 -16.26 -4.02
CA ARG A 316 -1.17 -15.09 -3.74
C ARG A 316 -1.79 -13.79 -4.24
N GLY A 317 -2.49 -13.83 -5.38
CA GLY A 317 -3.24 -12.69 -5.91
C GLY A 317 -4.34 -12.22 -4.96
N GLU A 318 -5.14 -13.15 -4.44
CA GLU A 318 -6.18 -12.81 -3.47
C GLU A 318 -5.58 -12.29 -2.16
N ALA A 319 -4.48 -12.87 -1.68
CA ALA A 319 -3.82 -12.45 -0.43
C ALA A 319 -3.23 -11.02 -0.56
N THR A 320 -2.55 -10.71 -1.67
CA THR A 320 -2.05 -9.35 -1.93
C THR A 320 -3.17 -8.35 -2.18
N GLY A 321 -4.28 -8.78 -2.79
CA GLY A 321 -5.50 -8.00 -2.90
C GLY A 321 -6.12 -7.66 -1.54
N LEU A 322 -6.22 -8.63 -0.63
CA LEU A 322 -6.66 -8.42 0.75
C LEU A 322 -5.74 -7.47 1.52
N GLN A 323 -4.42 -7.58 1.32
CA GLN A 323 -3.46 -6.65 1.89
C GLN A 323 -3.71 -5.23 1.40
N SER A 324 -3.89 -5.03 0.09
CA SER A 324 -4.19 -3.72 -0.48
C SER A 324 -5.51 -3.14 0.06
N SER A 325 -6.53 -3.97 0.23
CA SER A 325 -7.80 -3.56 0.86
C SER A 325 -7.63 -3.16 2.31
N ALA A 326 -6.87 -3.92 3.09
CA ALA A 326 -6.58 -3.58 4.49
C ALA A 326 -5.82 -2.26 4.58
N GLN A 327 -4.83 -2.03 3.70
CA GLN A 327 -4.10 -0.77 3.64
C GLN A 327 -4.99 0.41 3.22
N SER A 328 -5.85 0.24 2.20
CA SER A 328 -6.79 1.27 1.77
C SER A 328 -7.81 1.62 2.86
N ALA A 329 -8.33 0.62 3.55
CA ALA A 329 -9.25 0.83 4.68
C ALA A 329 -8.56 1.55 5.84
N GLY A 330 -7.33 1.16 6.17
CA GLY A 330 -6.53 1.83 7.20
C GLY A 330 -6.25 3.29 6.85
N PHE A 331 -5.88 3.57 5.60
CA PHE A 331 -5.66 4.93 5.13
C PHE A 331 -6.94 5.77 5.18
N ALA A 332 -8.08 5.22 4.75
CA ALA A 332 -9.36 5.91 4.78
C ALA A 332 -9.88 6.21 6.19
N LEU A 333 -9.58 5.36 7.16
CA LEU A 333 -10.05 5.51 8.55
C LEU A 333 -9.05 6.23 9.45
N GLY A 334 -7.78 6.31 9.06
CA GLY A 334 -6.73 6.91 9.89
C GLY A 334 -6.98 8.38 10.19
N SER A 335 -7.20 9.19 9.17
CA SER A 335 -7.49 10.63 9.34
C SER A 335 -8.77 10.90 10.15
N PRO A 336 -9.93 10.25 9.91
CA PRO A 336 -11.09 10.43 10.76
C PRO A 336 -10.87 10.05 12.23
N ILE A 337 -10.19 8.94 12.49
CA ILE A 337 -9.91 8.48 13.87
C ILE A 337 -9.02 9.50 14.60
N VAL A 338 -7.96 9.96 13.94
CA VAL A 338 -7.04 10.94 14.51
C VAL A 338 -7.68 12.32 14.58
N GLY A 339 -8.51 12.69 13.59
CA GLY A 339 -9.27 13.94 13.61
C GLY A 339 -10.14 14.08 14.85
N VAL A 340 -10.91 13.04 15.19
CA VAL A 340 -11.70 13.02 16.46
C VAL A 340 -10.79 13.21 17.67
N ALA A 341 -9.60 12.60 17.70
CA ALA A 341 -8.68 12.77 18.81
C ALA A 341 -8.14 14.20 18.92
N ILE A 342 -7.89 14.87 17.80
CA ILE A 342 -7.48 16.28 17.74
C ILE A 342 -8.62 17.17 18.22
N ASP A 343 -9.85 16.96 17.75
CA ASP A 343 -11.03 17.77 18.09
C ASP A 343 -11.36 17.74 19.58
N VAL A 344 -11.11 16.61 20.28
CA VAL A 344 -11.36 16.47 21.71
C VAL A 344 -10.15 16.79 22.60
N SER A 345 -8.98 17.10 22.01
CA SER A 345 -7.75 17.39 22.76
C SER A 345 -7.00 18.59 22.16
N VAL A 346 -5.81 18.35 21.66
CA VAL A 346 -4.93 19.30 20.98
C VAL A 346 -4.24 18.56 19.81
N PRO A 347 -3.62 19.22 18.82
CA PRO A 347 -2.93 18.57 17.73
C PRO A 347 -1.90 17.51 18.17
N ALA A 348 -1.25 17.72 19.32
CA ALA A 348 -0.37 16.71 19.95
C ALA A 348 -1.07 15.37 20.21
N GLY A 349 -2.36 15.39 20.56
CA GLY A 349 -3.21 14.20 20.73
C GLY A 349 -3.38 13.40 19.44
N GLY A 350 -3.26 14.05 18.28
CA GLY A 350 -3.29 13.40 16.97
C GLY A 350 -2.12 12.43 16.78
N PHE A 351 -0.89 12.82 17.08
CA PHE A 351 0.29 11.94 17.03
C PHE A 351 0.18 10.80 18.04
N ALA A 352 -0.32 11.10 19.25
CA ALA A 352 -0.55 10.07 20.27
C ALA A 352 -1.59 9.05 19.80
N ALA A 353 -2.71 9.48 19.23
CA ALA A 353 -3.76 8.61 18.71
C ALA A 353 -3.25 7.74 17.54
N ALA A 354 -2.52 8.34 16.59
CA ALA A 354 -1.91 7.63 15.48
C ALA A 354 -0.91 6.57 15.98
N GLY A 355 0.00 6.95 16.88
CA GLY A 355 0.98 6.04 17.47
C GLY A 355 0.33 4.91 18.27
N MET A 356 -0.70 5.20 19.08
CA MET A 356 -1.44 4.18 19.82
C MET A 356 -2.19 3.22 18.91
N ALA A 357 -2.79 3.69 17.80
CA ALA A 357 -3.42 2.82 16.81
C ALA A 357 -2.40 1.83 16.21
N GLY A 358 -1.19 2.31 15.88
CA GLY A 358 -0.08 1.47 15.42
C GLY A 358 0.36 0.45 16.48
N LEU A 359 0.53 0.88 17.74
CA LEU A 359 0.88 0.00 18.86
C LEU A 359 -0.20 -1.06 19.13
N ALA A 360 -1.47 -0.70 19.10
CA ALA A 360 -2.58 -1.63 19.26
C ALA A 360 -2.58 -2.69 18.15
N ALA A 361 -2.36 -2.28 16.89
CA ALA A 361 -2.26 -3.21 15.77
C ALA A 361 -1.02 -4.11 15.87
N ALA A 362 0.12 -3.58 16.31
CA ALA A 362 1.35 -4.34 16.55
C ALA A 362 1.16 -5.38 17.65
N LEU A 363 0.56 -4.98 18.78
CA LEU A 363 0.27 -5.86 19.91
C LEU A 363 -0.70 -6.98 19.50
N THR A 364 -1.80 -6.62 18.84
CA THR A 364 -2.78 -7.57 18.30
C THR A 364 -2.11 -8.56 17.34
N GLY A 365 -1.29 -8.06 16.41
CA GLY A 365 -0.53 -8.89 15.48
C GLY A 365 0.46 -9.82 16.18
N CYS A 366 1.16 -9.34 17.22
CA CYS A 366 2.07 -10.14 18.04
C CYS A 366 1.32 -11.26 18.80
N LEU A 367 0.20 -10.93 19.46
CA LEU A 367 -0.59 -11.89 20.21
C LEU A 367 -1.19 -12.98 19.32
N LEU A 368 -1.70 -12.59 18.14
CA LEU A 368 -2.23 -13.52 17.16
C LEU A 368 -1.14 -14.42 16.59
N SER A 369 0.04 -13.87 16.28
CA SER A 369 1.15 -14.65 15.74
C SER A 369 1.72 -15.66 16.72
N ARG A 370 1.71 -15.37 18.02
CA ARG A 370 2.14 -16.32 19.07
C ARG A 370 1.21 -17.54 19.22
N ARG A 371 -0.04 -17.42 18.80
CA ARG A 371 -1.01 -18.53 18.82
C ARG A 371 -0.87 -19.48 17.62
N CYS A 372 -0.07 -19.14 16.62
CA CYS A 372 0.24 -20.01 15.51
C CYS A 372 1.49 -20.84 15.83
N PRO A 373 1.41 -22.18 15.93
CA PRO A 373 2.60 -23.02 15.96
C PRO A 373 3.39 -22.77 14.67
N SER A 374 4.70 -22.50 14.80
CA SER A 374 5.59 -22.42 13.62
C SER A 374 5.42 -23.67 12.75
N PRO A 375 5.33 -23.55 11.42
CA PRO A 375 5.31 -24.72 10.54
C PRO A 375 6.56 -25.55 10.84
N ARG A 376 6.38 -26.79 11.30
CA ARG A 376 7.51 -27.72 11.42
C ARG A 376 8.10 -27.92 10.02
N PRO A 377 9.43 -27.86 9.86
CA PRO A 377 10.04 -28.16 8.57
C PRO A 377 9.59 -29.55 8.13
N PRO A 378 9.32 -29.74 6.83
CA PRO A 378 8.81 -31.00 6.31
C PRO A 378 9.76 -32.14 6.71
N THR A 379 9.19 -33.20 7.25
CA THR A 379 9.90 -34.38 7.75
C THR A 379 10.75 -35.07 6.68
N SER A 380 10.58 -34.76 5.39
CA SER A 380 11.40 -35.22 4.28
C SER A 380 12.86 -34.71 4.35
N ALA A 381 13.09 -33.45 4.74
CA ALA A 381 14.45 -32.92 4.87
C ALA A 381 15.26 -33.59 6.01
N ARG A 382 14.57 -34.02 7.06
CA ARG A 382 15.20 -34.76 8.18
C ARG A 382 15.54 -36.22 7.80
N ARG A 383 14.78 -36.84 6.91
CA ARG A 383 15.07 -38.21 6.40
C ARG A 383 16.22 -38.19 5.39
N GLU A 384 16.40 -37.12 4.64
CA GLU A 384 17.46 -36.97 3.66
C GLU A 384 18.81 -36.66 4.32
N SER A 385 18.84 -35.82 5.36
CA SER A 385 20.05 -35.59 6.16
C SER A 385 20.47 -36.86 6.96
N ALA A 386 19.52 -37.59 7.51
CA ALA A 386 19.81 -38.87 8.19
C ALA A 386 20.37 -39.93 7.23
N ARG A 387 19.86 -40.00 5.99
CA ARG A 387 20.40 -40.93 4.97
C ARG A 387 21.79 -40.52 4.46
N ARG A 388 22.13 -39.24 4.43
CA ARG A 388 23.49 -38.77 4.07
C ARG A 388 24.52 -39.03 5.17
N THR A 389 24.11 -39.00 6.44
CA THR A 389 25.01 -39.32 7.57
C THR A 389 25.30 -40.83 7.66
N ASP A 390 24.34 -41.70 7.34
CA ASP A 390 24.55 -43.16 7.30
C ASP A 390 25.41 -43.59 6.10
N ALA A 391 25.39 -42.86 4.99
CA ALA A 391 26.20 -43.18 3.79
C ALA A 391 27.69 -42.81 3.95
N THR A 392 28.05 -41.93 4.89
CA THR A 392 29.45 -41.55 5.18
C THR A 392 30.13 -42.41 6.21
N HIS A 393 29.42 -43.33 6.88
CA HIS A 393 29.97 -44.27 7.84
C HIS A 393 30.23 -45.69 7.30
N VAL A 394 30.05 -45.91 5.97
CA VAL A 394 30.24 -47.20 5.32
C VAL A 394 31.35 -47.19 4.25
N GLN A 395 32.30 -46.25 4.35
CA GLN A 395 33.55 -46.29 3.56
C GLN A 395 34.77 -46.35 4.49
#